data_57eaf6f643ed97358e4ef57365cf8628
#
_entry.id   57eaf6f643ed97358e4ef57365cf8628
#
_cell.length_a   1.000
_cell.length_b   1.000
_cell.length_c   1.000
_cell.angle_alpha   90.00
_cell.angle_beta   90.00
_cell.angle_gamma   90.00
#
_symmetry.space_group_name_H-M   'P 1'
#
loop_
_entity.id
_entity.type
_entity.pdbx_description
1 polymer ?
#
loop_
_entity_poly.entity_id
_entity_poly.type
_entity_poly.pdbx_seq_one_letter_code
_entity_poly.pdbx_strand_id
1 'polypeptide(L)'
;MMLLRLGPPIGARSVLAWNRSCRVVVREHEERELSALQRYGGCIYATWHQRMFWFFSDFGSRHVTMMISRSKDGEYANALALRLGFYSVRGSNSFNGREALSELIELLKKRQGHKAGMMADGPTGPPRQLKMGSIRIAKETGLPIIPMMYGAKRRIVFKSWDRYFLPLPLTDVVVLHGEPVFVPSDADEKECERLRRLVTDRMNEMADRCDAWWGGEPLGKPGFDLPLKT
;
A
#
# COMPACT_ATOMS: atom_id res chain seq x y z
N MET A 1 28.22 -5.62 -0.07
CA MET A 1 27.83 -6.60 -1.11
C MET A 1 27.22 -7.88 -0.52
N MET A 2 27.74 -8.47 0.56
CA MET A 2 27.18 -9.68 1.20
C MET A 2 25.78 -9.49 1.82
N LEU A 3 25.51 -8.35 2.44
CA LEU A 3 24.20 -7.99 3.00
C LEU A 3 23.05 -7.96 1.96
N LEU A 4 23.32 -7.50 0.73
CA LEU A 4 22.35 -7.51 -0.37
C LEU A 4 22.15 -8.90 -0.99
N ARG A 5 23.07 -9.84 -0.78
CA ARG A 5 22.95 -11.22 -1.29
C ARG A 5 22.20 -12.15 -0.35
N LEU A 6 22.44 -12.05 0.95
CA LEU A 6 21.85 -12.94 1.97
C LEU A 6 20.69 -12.32 2.73
N GLY A 7 20.71 -11.01 2.97
CA GLY A 7 19.66 -10.30 3.72
C GLY A 7 18.26 -10.42 3.11
N PRO A 8 18.05 -10.08 1.82
CA PRO A 8 16.73 -10.14 1.22
C PRO A 8 16.10 -11.56 1.17
N PRO A 9 16.83 -12.65 0.85
CA PRO A 9 16.23 -14.00 0.93
C PRO A 9 15.80 -14.40 2.33
N ILE A 10 16.62 -14.10 3.34
CA ILE A 10 16.28 -14.38 4.74
C ILE A 10 15.11 -13.49 5.16
N GLY A 11 15.15 -12.19 4.85
CA GLY A 11 14.08 -11.26 5.15
C GLY A 11 12.75 -11.66 4.52
N ALA A 12 12.73 -12.07 3.26
CA ALA A 12 11.51 -12.53 2.59
C ALA A 12 10.91 -13.76 3.29
N ARG A 13 11.74 -14.76 3.60
CA ARG A 13 11.29 -15.95 4.33
C ARG A 13 10.76 -15.61 5.72
N SER A 14 11.44 -14.69 6.42
CA SER A 14 11.02 -14.23 7.76
C SER A 14 9.68 -13.51 7.69
N VAL A 15 9.47 -12.59 6.74
CA VAL A 15 8.19 -11.90 6.54
C VAL A 15 7.07 -12.88 6.23
N LEU A 16 7.31 -13.84 5.33
CA LEU A 16 6.31 -14.85 4.98
C LEU A 16 5.98 -15.76 6.16
N ALA A 17 6.98 -16.24 6.90
CA ALA A 17 6.76 -17.06 8.10
C ALA A 17 6.01 -16.29 9.19
N TRP A 18 6.37 -15.03 9.40
CA TRP A 18 5.72 -14.14 10.35
C TRP A 18 4.24 -13.95 10.03
N ASN A 19 3.93 -13.53 8.80
CA ASN A 19 2.54 -13.31 8.39
C ASN A 19 1.71 -14.60 8.37
N ARG A 20 2.30 -15.73 7.97
CA ARG A 20 1.65 -17.06 8.02
C ARG A 20 1.34 -17.52 9.45
N SER A 21 2.08 -17.05 10.46
CA SER A 21 1.78 -17.34 11.85
C SER A 21 0.52 -16.61 12.35
N CYS A 22 0.13 -15.52 11.70
CA CYS A 22 -1.07 -14.77 12.05
C CYS A 22 -2.31 -15.42 11.45
N ARG A 23 -3.45 -15.31 12.15
CA ARG A 23 -4.73 -15.86 11.71
C ARG A 23 -5.62 -14.74 11.16
N VAL A 24 -5.95 -14.80 9.87
CA VAL A 24 -6.98 -13.94 9.30
C VAL A 24 -8.34 -14.42 9.76
N VAL A 25 -8.98 -13.66 10.63
CA VAL A 25 -10.30 -14.00 11.18
C VAL A 25 -11.44 -13.44 10.34
N VAL A 26 -11.19 -12.33 9.62
CA VAL A 26 -12.16 -11.71 8.71
C VAL A 26 -11.44 -11.13 7.49
N ARG A 27 -12.00 -11.38 6.31
CA ARG A 27 -11.75 -10.63 5.06
C ARG A 27 -13.07 -10.06 4.61
N GLU A 28 -13.23 -8.74 4.74
CA GLU A 28 -14.44 -8.09 4.26
C GLU A 28 -14.28 -7.65 2.82
N HIS A 29 -15.32 -7.92 2.04
CA HIS A 29 -15.49 -7.39 0.68
C HIS A 29 -14.37 -7.77 -0.31
N GLU A 30 -13.78 -8.97 -0.17
CA GLU A 30 -12.78 -9.49 -1.12
C GLU A 30 -13.36 -9.63 -2.53
N GLU A 31 -14.67 -9.82 -2.66
CA GLU A 31 -15.41 -9.84 -3.93
C GLU A 31 -15.26 -8.56 -4.75
N ARG A 32 -14.98 -7.43 -4.11
CA ARG A 32 -14.73 -6.14 -4.79
C ARG A 32 -13.47 -6.18 -5.65
N GLU A 33 -12.43 -6.82 -5.14
CA GLU A 33 -11.19 -7.06 -5.89
C GLU A 33 -11.47 -7.97 -7.10
N LEU A 34 -12.14 -9.11 -6.87
CA LEU A 34 -12.44 -10.07 -7.93
C LEU A 34 -13.29 -9.42 -9.02
N SER A 35 -14.31 -8.66 -8.65
CA SER A 35 -15.16 -7.93 -9.60
C SER A 35 -14.37 -6.89 -10.41
N ALA A 36 -13.45 -6.16 -9.77
CA ALA A 36 -12.61 -5.20 -10.45
C ALA A 36 -11.67 -5.88 -11.46
N LEU A 37 -11.07 -7.01 -11.08
CA LEU A 37 -10.20 -7.78 -11.97
C LEU A 37 -10.96 -8.33 -13.18
N GLN A 38 -12.15 -8.88 -12.98
CA GLN A 38 -12.99 -9.42 -14.06
C GLN A 38 -13.45 -8.33 -15.02
N ARG A 39 -13.85 -7.18 -14.51
CA ARG A 39 -14.46 -6.11 -15.30
C ARG A 39 -13.44 -5.19 -15.98
N TYR A 40 -12.32 -4.91 -15.32
CA TYR A 40 -11.34 -3.91 -15.77
C TYR A 40 -9.95 -4.49 -16.05
N GLY A 41 -9.75 -5.77 -15.82
CA GLY A 41 -8.48 -6.46 -16.08
C GLY A 41 -7.35 -6.10 -15.12
N GLY A 42 -7.63 -5.31 -14.06
CA GLY A 42 -6.63 -4.88 -13.08
C GLY A 42 -7.22 -3.92 -12.04
N CYS A 43 -6.38 -3.50 -11.10
CA CYS A 43 -6.75 -2.50 -10.09
C CYS A 43 -5.50 -1.82 -9.49
N ILE A 44 -5.74 -0.78 -8.71
CA ILE A 44 -4.73 -0.05 -7.95
C ILE A 44 -5.04 -0.27 -6.46
N TYR A 45 -4.25 -1.08 -5.78
CA TYR A 45 -4.34 -1.20 -4.34
C TYR A 45 -3.75 0.03 -3.67
N ALA A 46 -4.48 0.63 -2.75
CA ALA A 46 -4.02 1.76 -1.97
C ALA A 46 -4.09 1.43 -0.48
N THR A 47 -2.95 1.52 0.20
CA THR A 47 -2.87 1.39 1.66
C THR A 47 -2.00 2.50 2.23
N TRP A 48 -2.05 2.71 3.56
CA TRP A 48 -1.12 3.61 4.23
C TRP A 48 0.24 2.94 4.44
N HIS A 49 1.31 3.72 4.38
CA HIS A 49 2.67 3.27 4.67
C HIS A 49 2.76 2.59 6.05
N GLN A 50 2.04 3.12 7.03
CA GLN A 50 1.86 2.54 8.35
C GLN A 50 1.48 1.06 8.33
N ARG A 51 0.71 0.62 7.32
CA ARG A 51 0.06 -0.70 7.26
C ARG A 51 0.58 -1.59 6.14
N MET A 52 1.78 -1.33 5.60
CA MET A 52 2.26 -2.08 4.43
C MET A 52 2.72 -3.50 4.76
N PHE A 53 3.10 -3.81 6.02
CA PHE A 53 3.75 -5.08 6.37
C PHE A 53 2.94 -6.33 5.99
N TRP A 54 1.63 -6.29 6.24
CA TRP A 54 0.74 -7.41 5.94
C TRP A 54 0.72 -7.73 4.45
N PHE A 55 0.67 -6.69 3.62
CA PHE A 55 0.52 -6.83 2.19
C PHE A 55 1.76 -7.38 1.49
N PHE A 56 2.91 -7.40 2.13
CA PHE A 56 4.10 -8.04 1.58
C PHE A 56 3.92 -9.55 1.34
N SER A 57 3.13 -10.24 2.14
CA SER A 57 2.84 -11.65 1.92
C SER A 57 1.52 -11.91 1.20
N ASP A 58 0.56 -11.00 1.36
CA ASP A 58 -0.79 -11.19 0.83
C ASP A 58 -0.84 -10.95 -0.69
N PHE A 59 -0.03 -10.04 -1.21
CA PHE A 59 -0.05 -9.63 -2.63
C PHE A 59 1.14 -10.09 -3.47
N GLY A 60 2.17 -10.68 -2.91
CA GLY A 60 3.38 -11.02 -3.65
C GLY A 60 3.15 -11.95 -4.85
N SER A 61 2.19 -12.86 -4.78
CA SER A 61 1.85 -13.79 -5.86
C SER A 61 0.80 -13.25 -6.86
N ARG A 62 0.34 -12.00 -6.69
CA ARG A 62 -0.81 -11.45 -7.42
C ARG A 62 -0.43 -10.52 -8.58
N HIS A 63 0.80 -10.54 -9.06
CA HIS A 63 1.30 -9.67 -10.13
C HIS A 63 1.18 -8.17 -9.82
N VAL A 64 1.50 -7.79 -8.59
CA VAL A 64 1.47 -6.40 -8.13
C VAL A 64 2.79 -5.71 -8.42
N THR A 65 2.74 -4.56 -9.09
CA THR A 65 3.89 -3.70 -9.35
C THR A 65 3.91 -2.55 -8.37
N MET A 66 5.05 -2.31 -7.74
CA MET A 66 5.27 -1.24 -6.77
C MET A 66 6.26 -0.21 -7.31
N MET A 67 6.11 1.06 -6.90
CA MET A 67 7.14 2.08 -7.10
C MET A 67 8.13 2.03 -5.93
N ILE A 68 9.40 1.80 -6.22
CA ILE A 68 10.44 1.69 -5.20
C ILE A 68 11.57 2.68 -5.49
N SER A 69 11.97 3.46 -4.48
CA SER A 69 13.04 4.45 -4.59
C SER A 69 14.35 3.86 -5.08
N ARG A 70 15.17 4.69 -5.77
CA ARG A 70 16.56 4.36 -6.16
C ARG A 70 17.58 4.65 -5.06
N SER A 71 17.15 4.98 -3.86
CA SER A 71 18.03 5.16 -2.69
C SER A 71 18.70 3.83 -2.28
N LYS A 72 19.72 3.90 -1.44
CA LYS A 72 20.37 2.69 -0.88
C LYS A 72 19.37 1.77 -0.16
N ASP A 73 18.47 2.35 0.63
CA ASP A 73 17.40 1.59 1.32
C ASP A 73 16.41 1.02 0.31
N GLY A 74 16.13 1.77 -0.76
CA GLY A 74 15.30 1.32 -1.88
C GLY A 74 15.90 0.14 -2.63
N GLU A 75 17.24 -0.01 -2.72
CA GLU A 75 17.87 -1.20 -3.31
C GLU A 75 17.57 -2.45 -2.48
N TYR A 76 17.64 -2.33 -1.14
CA TYR A 76 17.31 -3.44 -0.25
C TYR A 76 15.82 -3.77 -0.32
N ALA A 77 14.96 -2.75 -0.27
CA ALA A 77 13.51 -2.91 -0.38
C ALA A 77 13.11 -3.56 -1.72
N ASN A 78 13.75 -3.16 -2.82
CA ASN A 78 13.53 -3.75 -4.13
C ASN A 78 13.94 -5.23 -4.18
N ALA A 79 15.13 -5.55 -3.67
CA ALA A 79 15.61 -6.93 -3.62
C ALA A 79 14.70 -7.83 -2.76
N LEU A 80 14.12 -7.28 -1.69
CA LEU A 80 13.13 -7.95 -0.85
C LEU A 80 11.80 -8.14 -1.57
N ALA A 81 11.26 -7.07 -2.18
CA ALA A 81 9.99 -7.08 -2.91
C ALA A 81 9.98 -8.12 -4.05
N LEU A 82 11.04 -8.16 -4.86
CA LEU A 82 11.18 -9.16 -5.92
C LEU A 82 11.14 -10.60 -5.39
N ARG A 83 11.72 -10.86 -4.22
CA ARG A 83 11.69 -12.19 -3.58
C ARG A 83 10.35 -12.54 -2.96
N LEU A 84 9.57 -11.52 -2.62
CA LEU A 84 8.18 -11.68 -2.18
C LEU A 84 7.20 -11.83 -3.36
N GLY A 85 7.70 -11.78 -4.61
CA GLY A 85 6.90 -11.98 -5.82
C GLY A 85 6.29 -10.71 -6.41
N PHE A 86 6.70 -9.53 -5.93
CA PHE A 86 6.30 -8.25 -6.52
C PHE A 86 7.11 -7.92 -7.77
N TYR A 87 6.54 -7.11 -8.64
CA TYR A 87 7.27 -6.37 -9.66
C TYR A 87 7.58 -4.97 -9.15
N SER A 88 8.55 -4.31 -9.76
CA SER A 88 8.88 -2.94 -9.37
C SER A 88 9.24 -2.05 -10.56
N VAL A 89 8.82 -0.80 -10.49
CA VAL A 89 9.38 0.32 -11.24
C VAL A 89 10.21 1.17 -10.30
N ARG A 90 11.32 1.76 -10.81
CA ARG A 90 12.33 2.37 -9.95
C ARG A 90 12.26 3.90 -9.96
N GLY A 91 11.78 4.45 -8.85
CA GLY A 91 11.67 5.89 -8.59
C GLY A 91 10.77 6.19 -7.40
N SER A 92 10.80 7.43 -6.92
CA SER A 92 9.93 7.90 -5.83
C SER A 92 9.69 9.39 -5.97
N ASN A 93 8.79 9.96 -5.18
CA ASN A 93 8.48 11.41 -5.21
C ASN A 93 9.71 12.30 -4.97
N SER A 94 10.74 11.79 -4.32
CA SER A 94 12.00 12.50 -4.05
C SER A 94 13.07 12.31 -5.13
N PHE A 95 12.92 11.31 -6.02
CA PHE A 95 13.92 11.01 -7.04
C PHE A 95 13.30 10.24 -8.22
N ASN A 96 13.27 10.87 -9.39
CA ASN A 96 12.71 10.32 -10.65
C ASN A 96 11.27 9.77 -10.50
N GLY A 97 10.45 10.39 -9.66
CA GLY A 97 9.11 9.89 -9.34
C GLY A 97 8.13 10.05 -10.50
N ARG A 98 8.31 11.07 -11.35
CA ARG A 98 7.46 11.29 -12.52
C ARG A 98 7.70 10.22 -13.59
N GLU A 99 8.95 9.91 -13.86
CA GLU A 99 9.37 8.88 -14.81
C GLU A 99 8.88 7.49 -14.36
N ALA A 100 9.09 7.14 -13.10
CA ALA A 100 8.63 5.87 -12.55
C ALA A 100 7.09 5.75 -12.56
N LEU A 101 6.39 6.85 -12.31
CA LEU A 101 4.94 6.88 -12.40
C LEU A 101 4.47 6.64 -13.84
N SER A 102 5.09 7.29 -14.81
CA SER A 102 4.79 7.11 -16.24
C SER A 102 5.10 5.68 -16.69
N GLU A 103 6.23 5.12 -16.26
CA GLU A 103 6.60 3.71 -16.54
C GLU A 103 5.55 2.74 -15.98
N LEU A 104 5.08 2.96 -14.74
CA LEU A 104 4.04 2.17 -14.12
C LEU A 104 2.73 2.24 -14.91
N ILE A 105 2.31 3.44 -15.31
CA ILE A 105 1.09 3.65 -16.11
C ILE A 105 1.18 2.90 -17.44
N GLU A 106 2.29 3.02 -18.17
CA GLU A 106 2.51 2.32 -19.42
C GLU A 106 2.50 0.80 -19.26
N LEU A 107 3.09 0.30 -18.16
CA LEU A 107 3.07 -1.13 -17.85
C LEU A 107 1.65 -1.62 -17.60
N LEU A 108 0.85 -0.87 -16.83
CA LEU A 108 -0.54 -1.23 -16.53
C LEU A 108 -1.44 -1.21 -17.78
N LYS A 109 -1.20 -0.26 -18.70
CA LYS A 109 -1.93 -0.20 -19.98
C LYS A 109 -1.61 -1.38 -20.92
N LYS A 110 -0.36 -1.86 -20.90
CA LYS A 110 0.12 -2.91 -21.82
C LYS A 110 -0.16 -4.33 -21.37
N ARG A 111 -0.35 -4.57 -20.08
CA ARG A 111 -0.42 -5.91 -19.50
C ARG A 111 -1.72 -6.13 -18.75
N GLN A 112 -2.64 -6.89 -19.32
CA GLN A 112 -3.84 -7.34 -18.61
C GLN A 112 -3.47 -8.17 -17.37
N GLY A 113 -4.23 -8.01 -16.29
CA GLY A 113 -4.01 -8.71 -15.02
C GLY A 113 -2.94 -8.10 -14.11
N HIS A 114 -2.20 -7.05 -14.57
CA HIS A 114 -1.28 -6.32 -13.72
C HIS A 114 -2.00 -5.36 -12.79
N LYS A 115 -1.47 -5.20 -11.61
CA LYS A 115 -2.01 -4.35 -10.55
C LYS A 115 -0.92 -3.42 -10.04
N ALA A 116 -1.30 -2.23 -9.59
CA ALA A 116 -0.39 -1.35 -8.86
C ALA A 116 -0.58 -1.54 -7.36
N GLY A 117 0.50 -1.53 -6.60
CA GLY A 117 0.51 -1.42 -5.14
C GLY A 117 1.04 -0.07 -4.71
N MET A 118 0.21 0.75 -4.07
CA MET A 118 0.55 2.11 -3.67
C MET A 118 0.53 2.26 -2.15
N MET A 119 1.70 2.65 -1.58
CA MET A 119 1.76 3.25 -0.26
C MET A 119 1.33 4.70 -0.43
N ALA A 120 0.03 4.93 -0.21
CA ALA A 120 -0.67 6.08 -0.77
C ALA A 120 -0.23 7.45 -0.21
N ASP A 121 0.30 7.48 1.01
CA ASP A 121 0.88 8.68 1.63
C ASP A 121 2.38 8.89 1.28
N GLY A 122 2.98 7.92 0.59
CA GLY A 122 4.36 8.00 0.14
C GLY A 122 5.40 7.89 1.26
N PRO A 123 6.70 7.84 0.91
CA PRO A 123 7.78 7.55 1.87
C PRO A 123 8.09 8.69 2.84
N THR A 124 7.64 9.90 2.55
CA THR A 124 7.93 11.12 3.34
C THR A 124 6.69 11.73 3.97
N GLY A 125 5.52 11.12 3.79
CA GLY A 125 4.26 11.63 4.30
C GLY A 125 3.79 12.96 3.68
N PRO A 126 2.92 13.72 4.31
CA PRO A 126 2.37 13.49 5.65
C PRO A 126 1.53 12.20 5.73
N PRO A 127 1.51 11.57 6.93
CA PRO A 127 0.84 10.29 7.10
C PRO A 127 -0.66 10.40 6.88
N ARG A 128 -1.25 9.32 6.37
CA ARG A 128 -2.69 9.21 6.11
C ARG A 128 -3.26 10.31 5.20
N GLN A 129 -2.47 10.78 4.25
CA GLN A 129 -2.91 11.70 3.19
C GLN A 129 -2.52 11.13 1.82
N LEU A 130 -3.52 10.78 1.03
CA LEU A 130 -3.30 10.24 -0.32
C LEU A 130 -2.54 11.24 -1.19
N LYS A 131 -1.48 10.79 -1.85
CA LYS A 131 -0.78 11.57 -2.89
C LYS A 131 -1.50 11.47 -4.23
N MET A 132 -1.33 12.46 -5.07
CA MET A 132 -1.96 12.51 -6.41
C MET A 132 -1.55 11.36 -7.33
N GLY A 133 -0.45 10.66 -7.04
CA GLY A 133 0.05 9.57 -7.87
C GLY A 133 -1.00 8.48 -8.13
N SER A 134 -1.73 8.04 -7.09
CA SER A 134 -2.79 7.03 -7.24
C SER A 134 -3.95 7.52 -8.10
N ILE A 135 -4.35 8.79 -7.95
CA ILE A 135 -5.40 9.43 -8.77
C ILE A 135 -4.97 9.50 -10.23
N ARG A 136 -3.71 9.90 -10.48
CA ARG A 136 -3.16 9.99 -11.84
C ARG A 136 -3.10 8.62 -12.52
N ILE A 137 -2.64 7.58 -11.82
CA ILE A 137 -2.67 6.21 -12.36
C ILE A 137 -4.09 5.82 -12.74
N ALA A 138 -5.07 6.01 -11.84
CA ALA A 138 -6.46 5.66 -12.08
C ALA A 138 -7.04 6.42 -13.28
N LYS A 139 -6.80 7.73 -13.37
CA LYS A 139 -7.25 8.58 -14.49
C LYS A 139 -6.69 8.11 -15.82
N GLU A 140 -5.38 7.83 -15.89
CA GLU A 140 -4.71 7.51 -17.14
C GLU A 140 -4.90 6.05 -17.59
N THR A 141 -5.20 5.14 -16.65
CA THR A 141 -5.38 3.70 -16.95
C THR A 141 -6.84 3.25 -17.00
N GLY A 142 -7.76 4.02 -16.40
CA GLY A 142 -9.16 3.61 -16.19
C GLY A 142 -9.32 2.54 -15.09
N LEU A 143 -8.25 2.12 -14.43
CA LEU A 143 -8.30 1.11 -13.37
C LEU A 143 -8.84 1.71 -12.06
N PRO A 144 -9.70 0.98 -11.33
CA PRO A 144 -10.20 1.45 -10.05
C PRO A 144 -9.12 1.44 -8.97
N ILE A 145 -9.20 2.42 -8.06
CA ILE A 145 -8.47 2.41 -6.80
C ILE A 145 -9.28 1.58 -5.79
N ILE A 146 -8.67 0.55 -5.24
CA ILE A 146 -9.24 -0.26 -4.16
C ILE A 146 -8.49 0.05 -2.86
N PRO A 147 -9.11 0.77 -1.93
CA PRO A 147 -8.55 0.96 -0.59
C PRO A 147 -8.41 -0.37 0.14
N MET A 148 -7.25 -0.61 0.74
CA MET A 148 -6.95 -1.83 1.46
C MET A 148 -6.41 -1.50 2.84
N MET A 149 -7.03 -2.06 3.88
CA MET A 149 -6.57 -1.88 5.25
C MET A 149 -6.51 -3.21 5.99
N TYR A 150 -5.60 -3.31 6.94
CA TYR A 150 -5.61 -4.40 7.89
C TYR A 150 -5.47 -3.88 9.32
N GLY A 151 -6.00 -4.64 10.27
CA GLY A 151 -5.80 -4.45 11.69
C GLY A 151 -5.30 -5.74 12.33
N ALA A 152 -4.57 -5.63 13.44
CA ALA A 152 -4.10 -6.76 14.21
C ALA A 152 -4.46 -6.60 15.68
N LYS A 153 -4.96 -7.68 16.29
CA LYS A 153 -5.39 -7.68 17.71
C LYS A 153 -4.23 -7.35 18.65
N ARG A 154 -3.05 -7.92 18.38
CA ARG A 154 -1.82 -7.61 19.10
C ARG A 154 -0.79 -7.10 18.11
N ARG A 155 -0.24 -5.92 18.40
CA ARG A 155 0.66 -5.21 17.49
C ARG A 155 1.69 -4.38 18.27
N ILE A 156 2.84 -4.15 17.64
CA ILE A 156 3.84 -3.16 18.07
C ILE A 156 3.63 -1.92 17.19
N VAL A 157 3.58 -0.74 17.79
CA VAL A 157 3.52 0.54 17.09
C VAL A 157 4.83 1.26 17.31
N PHE A 158 5.52 1.59 16.23
CA PHE A 158 6.80 2.29 16.28
C PHE A 158 6.59 3.82 16.43
N LYS A 159 7.54 4.47 17.08
CA LYS A 159 7.61 5.94 17.15
C LYS A 159 8.27 6.50 15.88
N SER A 160 7.67 6.22 14.71
CA SER A 160 8.07 6.72 13.39
C SER A 160 7.10 7.81 12.92
N TRP A 161 7.47 8.53 11.85
CA TRP A 161 6.62 9.58 11.26
C TRP A 161 5.22 9.06 10.88
N ASP A 162 5.13 7.80 10.44
CA ASP A 162 3.90 7.14 10.00
C ASP A 162 3.24 6.31 11.12
N ARG A 163 3.88 6.19 12.28
CA ARG A 163 3.50 5.25 13.34
C ARG A 163 3.35 3.83 12.81
N TYR A 164 4.34 3.39 12.04
CA TYR A 164 4.38 2.06 11.47
C TYR A 164 4.02 1.00 12.50
N PHE A 165 3.13 0.07 12.14
CA PHE A 165 2.80 -1.00 13.05
C PHE A 165 3.10 -2.40 12.48
N LEU A 166 3.50 -3.28 13.36
CA LEU A 166 3.84 -4.65 13.08
C LEU A 166 2.90 -5.56 13.88
N PRO A 167 2.13 -6.46 13.23
CA PRO A 167 1.34 -7.46 13.95
C PRO A 167 2.30 -8.37 14.72
N LEU A 168 1.97 -8.75 15.95
CA LEU A 168 2.72 -9.79 16.66
C LEU A 168 2.50 -11.15 16.00
N PRO A 169 3.47 -12.06 16.03
CA PRO A 169 3.24 -13.44 15.61
C PRO A 169 2.05 -14.06 16.35
N LEU A 170 1.36 -15.00 15.71
CA LEU A 170 0.22 -15.72 16.27
C LEU A 170 -0.94 -14.82 16.72
N THR A 171 -1.09 -13.64 16.10
CA THR A 171 -2.21 -12.73 16.39
C THR A 171 -3.35 -12.91 15.39
N ASP A 172 -4.55 -12.52 15.80
CA ASP A 172 -5.68 -12.37 14.89
C ASP A 172 -5.54 -11.09 14.06
N VAL A 173 -5.90 -11.18 12.78
CA VAL A 173 -5.83 -10.09 11.81
C VAL A 173 -7.16 -9.98 11.08
N VAL A 174 -7.61 -8.76 10.83
CA VAL A 174 -8.72 -8.44 9.92
C VAL A 174 -8.17 -7.72 8.69
N VAL A 175 -8.75 -8.00 7.53
CA VAL A 175 -8.41 -7.36 6.25
C VAL A 175 -9.69 -6.80 5.64
N LEU A 176 -9.68 -5.53 5.30
CA LEU A 176 -10.82 -4.83 4.73
C LEU A 176 -10.49 -4.36 3.31
N HIS A 177 -11.43 -4.58 2.37
CA HIS A 177 -11.39 -4.07 1.01
C HIS A 177 -12.44 -2.96 0.89
N GLY A 178 -12.01 -1.74 0.58
CA GLY A 178 -12.90 -0.59 0.41
C GLY A 178 -13.66 -0.62 -0.91
N GLU A 179 -14.63 0.29 -1.05
CA GLU A 179 -15.34 0.52 -2.31
C GLU A 179 -14.35 0.97 -3.40
N PRO A 180 -14.37 0.35 -4.59
CA PRO A 180 -13.59 0.80 -5.72
C PRO A 180 -13.91 2.26 -6.07
N VAL A 181 -12.88 3.08 -6.28
CA VAL A 181 -13.03 4.46 -6.70
C VAL A 181 -12.49 4.62 -8.12
N PHE A 182 -13.32 5.13 -9.00
CA PHE A 182 -12.98 5.42 -10.40
C PHE A 182 -12.65 6.90 -10.57
N VAL A 183 -11.68 7.19 -11.42
CA VAL A 183 -11.33 8.55 -11.83
C VAL A 183 -11.65 8.69 -13.31
N PRO A 184 -12.59 9.56 -13.69
CA PRO A 184 -12.90 9.82 -15.09
C PRO A 184 -11.64 10.29 -15.87
N SER A 185 -11.49 9.84 -17.11
CA SER A 185 -10.33 10.21 -17.93
C SER A 185 -10.29 11.71 -18.27
N ASP A 186 -11.44 12.36 -18.30
CA ASP A 186 -11.65 13.80 -18.51
C ASP A 186 -11.71 14.62 -17.22
N ALA A 187 -11.56 13.99 -16.03
CA ALA A 187 -11.60 14.68 -14.75
C ALA A 187 -10.62 15.87 -14.73
N ASP A 188 -11.10 17.04 -14.41
CA ASP A 188 -10.27 18.22 -14.23
C ASP A 188 -9.48 18.16 -12.90
N GLU A 189 -8.65 19.16 -12.64
CA GLU A 189 -7.82 19.22 -11.43
C GLU A 189 -8.68 19.28 -10.15
N LYS A 190 -9.81 19.97 -10.20
CA LYS A 190 -10.75 20.09 -9.08
C LYS A 190 -11.41 18.76 -8.75
N GLU A 191 -11.82 18.02 -9.77
CA GLU A 191 -12.41 16.70 -9.60
C GLU A 191 -11.36 15.67 -9.11
N CYS A 192 -10.14 15.72 -9.65
CA CYS A 192 -9.03 14.90 -9.16
C CYS A 192 -8.75 15.16 -7.67
N GLU A 193 -8.75 16.41 -7.23
CA GLU A 193 -8.54 16.77 -5.82
C GLU A 193 -9.72 16.33 -4.95
N ARG A 194 -10.96 16.44 -5.44
CA ARG A 194 -12.16 15.93 -4.75
C ARG A 194 -12.08 14.44 -4.53
N LEU A 195 -11.72 13.68 -5.57
CA LEU A 195 -11.58 12.22 -5.48
C LEU A 195 -10.39 11.81 -4.59
N ARG A 196 -9.29 12.57 -4.61
CA ARG A 196 -8.16 12.36 -3.71
C ARG A 196 -8.60 12.46 -2.24
N ARG A 197 -9.39 13.47 -1.89
CA ARG A 197 -9.96 13.65 -0.54
C ARG A 197 -10.90 12.51 -0.19
N LEU A 198 -11.82 12.17 -1.08
CA LEU A 198 -12.76 11.06 -0.89
C LEU A 198 -12.03 9.75 -0.56
N VAL A 199 -10.99 9.39 -1.34
CA VAL A 199 -10.20 8.17 -1.08
C VAL A 199 -9.46 8.29 0.26
N THR A 200 -8.89 9.45 0.57
CA THR A 200 -8.22 9.72 1.85
C THR A 200 -9.16 9.47 3.03
N ASP A 201 -10.36 10.02 2.99
CA ASP A 201 -11.33 9.92 4.08
C ASP A 201 -11.80 8.47 4.26
N ARG A 202 -12.17 7.77 3.17
CA ARG A 202 -12.51 6.34 3.21
C ARG A 202 -11.39 5.47 3.78
N MET A 203 -10.15 5.71 3.37
CA MET A 203 -8.99 4.98 3.87
C MET A 203 -8.76 5.24 5.37
N ASN A 204 -9.01 6.46 5.84
CA ASN A 204 -8.91 6.80 7.26
C ASN A 204 -10.00 6.11 8.10
N GLU A 205 -11.24 6.16 7.65
CA GLU A 205 -12.36 5.44 8.29
C GLU A 205 -12.09 3.94 8.39
N MET A 206 -11.61 3.33 7.30
CA MET A 206 -11.24 1.91 7.30
C MET A 206 -10.10 1.61 8.27
N ALA A 207 -9.10 2.48 8.34
CA ALA A 207 -7.98 2.32 9.25
C ALA A 207 -8.43 2.39 10.71
N ASP A 208 -9.27 3.36 11.06
CA ASP A 208 -9.81 3.54 12.40
C ASP A 208 -10.74 2.38 12.78
N ARG A 209 -11.55 1.89 11.84
CA ARG A 209 -12.37 0.69 12.03
C ARG A 209 -11.51 -0.56 12.31
N CYS A 210 -10.41 -0.74 11.57
CA CYS A 210 -9.46 -1.83 11.83
C CYS A 210 -8.84 -1.74 13.22
N ASP A 211 -8.54 -0.52 13.70
CA ASP A 211 -7.95 -0.31 15.01
C ASP A 211 -8.94 -0.62 16.14
N ALA A 212 -10.19 -0.21 15.97
CA ALA A 212 -11.26 -0.41 16.93
C ALA A 212 -11.87 -1.82 16.91
N TRP A 213 -11.50 -2.69 15.97
CA TRP A 213 -12.12 -4.00 15.74
C TRP A 213 -12.23 -4.87 17.00
N TRP A 214 -11.27 -4.80 17.89
CA TRP A 214 -11.25 -5.56 19.15
C TRP A 214 -11.50 -4.67 20.38
N GLY A 215 -12.20 -3.54 20.23
CA GLY A 215 -12.46 -2.57 21.30
C GLY A 215 -11.28 -1.71 21.68
N GLY A 216 -10.24 -1.65 20.83
CA GLY A 216 -9.10 -0.76 20.99
C GLY A 216 -9.40 0.65 20.50
N GLU A 217 -8.61 1.62 21.00
CA GLU A 217 -8.65 2.98 20.46
C GLU A 217 -8.02 3.06 19.07
N PRO A 218 -8.61 3.83 18.14
CA PRO A 218 -7.98 4.13 16.87
C PRO A 218 -6.60 4.75 17.07
N LEU A 219 -5.61 4.30 16.30
CA LEU A 219 -4.26 4.88 16.36
C LEU A 219 -4.26 6.37 15.98
N GLY A 220 -5.33 6.83 15.33
CA GLY A 220 -5.50 8.20 14.89
C GLY A 220 -4.50 8.61 13.80
N LYS A 221 -4.63 9.85 13.34
CA LYS A 221 -3.59 10.49 12.55
C LYS A 221 -2.41 10.73 13.47
N PRO A 222 -1.17 10.37 13.09
CA PRO A 222 -0.01 10.78 13.88
C PRO A 222 -0.06 12.30 14.03
N GLY A 223 -0.11 12.79 15.27
CA GLY A 223 -0.08 14.23 15.53
C GLY A 223 1.22 14.82 15.00
N PHE A 224 1.17 16.04 14.53
CA PHE A 224 2.32 16.82 14.04
C PHE A 224 3.31 17.18 15.17
N ASP A 225 3.10 16.69 16.40
CA ASP A 225 3.84 17.08 17.61
C ASP A 225 5.15 16.31 17.84
N LEU A 226 5.66 15.60 16.86
CA LEU A 226 7.04 15.10 16.93
C LEU A 226 7.97 16.19 16.38
N PRO A 227 8.88 16.77 17.21
CA PRO A 227 9.88 17.67 16.69
C PRO A 227 10.67 16.96 15.62
N LEU A 228 10.70 17.56 14.41
CA LEU A 228 11.60 17.15 13.35
C LEU A 228 13.02 17.17 13.95
N LYS A 229 13.61 16.00 14.12
CA LYS A 229 15.04 15.95 14.43
C LYS A 229 15.77 16.53 13.24
N THR A 230 16.32 17.72 13.43
CA THR A 230 17.31 18.38 12.57
C THR A 230 18.53 17.50 12.37
#